data_37118cc4da8b82bfa214cb6972d548f0
#
_entry.id   37118cc4da8b82bfa214cb6972d548f0
#
_cell.length_a   1.000
_cell.length_b   1.000
_cell.length_c   1.000
_cell.angle_alpha   90.00
_cell.angle_beta   90.00
_cell.angle_gamma   90.00
#
_symmetry.space_group_name_H-M   'P 1'
#
loop_
_entity.id
_entity.type
_entity.pdbx_description
1 polymer ?
#
loop_
_entity_poly.entity_id
_entity_poly.type
_entity_poly.pdbx_seq_one_letter_code
_entity_poly.pdbx_strand_id
1 'polypeptide(L)'
;MTLVSIVTVCKGRLAHLKESLPTFLAQPNCEVIVVDYDCPEKTAEFVEATYPDARVVKVENRPHFNNWAARNSGAKHAEGQILAFLDADVILSDGFSEWVGANIGRNNVGKMPSAMSQKTHRDEKLSEASNKLEGVQVMHRDRFEQLGGYDDLLQGWGAGGDMDMVDRLSMNEVEVVTMPETLVEHSIQHSMEERTKYHQNKSTSHTHLVGILYRKSKLALMRLFNKELALEDRKRLHGLAINAATRPTGKNSTHVELLVTSEEIPGANYKTEQKVITTITWQQ
;
A
#
# COMPACT_ATOMS: atom_id res chain seq x y z
N MET A 1 18.97 20.23 -4.44
CA MET A 1 17.65 19.97 -3.80
C MET A 1 17.29 18.53 -4.12
N THR A 2 16.64 17.83 -3.19
CA THR A 2 16.25 16.43 -3.39
C THR A 2 15.04 16.36 -4.32
N LEU A 3 15.13 15.57 -5.40
CA LEU A 3 14.00 15.35 -6.30
C LEU A 3 13.02 14.35 -5.67
N VAL A 4 11.75 14.70 -5.66
CA VAL A 4 10.64 13.84 -5.19
C VAL A 4 9.86 13.32 -6.39
N SER A 5 9.67 12.01 -6.48
CA SER A 5 8.78 11.41 -7.46
C SER A 5 7.41 11.16 -6.82
N ILE A 6 6.42 11.92 -7.23
CA ILE A 6 5.03 11.69 -6.87
C ILE A 6 4.47 10.60 -7.79
N VAL A 7 4.08 9.47 -7.22
CA VAL A 7 3.48 8.34 -7.94
C VAL A 7 2.02 8.23 -7.55
N THR A 8 1.13 8.48 -8.50
CA THR A 8 -0.32 8.29 -8.34
C THR A 8 -0.86 7.27 -9.33
N VAL A 9 -1.92 6.58 -8.95
CA VAL A 9 -2.51 5.50 -9.74
C VAL A 9 -3.98 5.78 -10.02
N CYS A 10 -4.42 5.48 -11.25
CA CYS A 10 -5.79 5.71 -11.65
C CYS A 10 -6.41 4.48 -12.32
N LYS A 11 -7.58 4.07 -11.79
CA LYS A 11 -8.52 3.16 -12.45
C LYS A 11 -9.94 3.53 -12.05
N GLY A 12 -10.67 4.18 -12.96
CA GLY A 12 -12.02 4.67 -12.70
C GLY A 12 -12.08 5.81 -11.67
N ARG A 13 -11.06 6.67 -11.67
CA ARG A 13 -10.92 7.83 -10.78
C ARG A 13 -10.46 9.08 -11.53
N LEU A 14 -10.73 9.14 -12.83
CA LEU A 14 -10.29 10.27 -13.65
C LEU A 14 -10.88 11.60 -13.15
N ALA A 15 -12.13 11.60 -12.67
CA ALA A 15 -12.73 12.81 -12.10
C ALA A 15 -11.94 13.34 -10.91
N HIS A 16 -11.54 12.49 -9.98
CA HIS A 16 -10.71 12.87 -8.82
C HIS A 16 -9.31 13.30 -9.26
N LEU A 17 -8.70 12.57 -10.20
CA LEU A 17 -7.37 12.90 -10.70
C LEU A 17 -7.34 14.29 -11.37
N LYS A 18 -8.42 14.70 -12.04
CA LYS A 18 -8.54 16.03 -12.62
C LYS A 18 -8.43 17.15 -11.57
N GLU A 19 -8.88 16.90 -10.35
CA GLU A 19 -8.80 17.86 -9.24
C GLU A 19 -7.45 17.77 -8.52
N SER A 20 -6.92 16.57 -8.32
CA SER A 20 -5.67 16.36 -7.54
C SER A 20 -4.41 16.63 -8.35
N LEU A 21 -4.34 16.22 -9.62
CA LEU A 21 -3.13 16.30 -10.43
C LEU A 21 -2.53 17.70 -10.56
N PRO A 22 -3.32 18.78 -10.70
CA PRO A 22 -2.77 20.13 -10.67
C PRO A 22 -2.01 20.46 -9.40
N THR A 23 -2.46 19.95 -8.23
CA THR A 23 -1.78 20.20 -6.94
C THR A 23 -0.46 19.43 -6.82
N PHE A 24 -0.34 18.30 -7.50
CA PHE A 24 0.91 17.55 -7.58
C PHE A 24 1.93 18.24 -8.47
N LEU A 25 1.48 18.71 -9.64
CA LEU A 25 2.32 19.41 -10.62
C LEU A 25 2.78 20.79 -10.12
N ALA A 26 2.04 21.41 -9.20
CA ALA A 26 2.41 22.68 -8.59
C ALA A 26 3.57 22.55 -7.59
N GLN A 27 3.90 21.33 -7.14
CA GLN A 27 4.96 21.13 -6.16
C GLN A 27 6.35 21.35 -6.78
N PRO A 28 7.23 22.20 -6.18
CA PRO A 28 8.57 22.41 -6.70
C PRO A 28 9.45 21.16 -6.52
N ASN A 29 10.45 21.01 -7.39
CA ASN A 29 11.42 19.91 -7.37
C ASN A 29 10.76 18.50 -7.34
N CYS A 30 9.65 18.38 -8.06
CA CYS A 30 8.93 17.12 -8.22
C CYS A 30 8.89 16.68 -9.69
N GLU A 31 8.88 15.40 -9.90
CA GLU A 31 8.28 14.77 -11.08
C GLU A 31 6.98 14.09 -10.67
N VAL A 32 6.01 14.06 -11.57
CA VAL A 32 4.72 13.41 -11.34
C VAL A 32 4.55 12.26 -12.31
N ILE A 33 4.29 11.07 -11.76
CA ILE A 33 4.08 9.83 -12.51
C ILE A 33 2.65 9.38 -12.29
N VAL A 34 1.87 9.39 -13.36
CA VAL A 34 0.49 8.91 -13.36
C VAL A 34 0.44 7.51 -13.96
N VAL A 35 0.03 6.54 -13.18
CA VAL A 35 -0.13 5.16 -13.65
C VAL A 35 -1.58 4.97 -14.10
N ASP A 36 -1.79 4.85 -15.41
CA ASP A 36 -3.04 4.37 -15.97
C ASP A 36 -3.07 2.85 -15.85
N TYR A 37 -3.83 2.32 -14.89
CA TYR A 37 -3.90 0.88 -14.63
C TYR A 37 -5.06 0.25 -15.39
N ASP A 38 -4.97 0.23 -16.72
CA ASP A 38 -6.05 -0.23 -17.61
C ASP A 38 -7.37 0.48 -17.30
N CYS A 39 -7.30 1.80 -17.25
CA CYS A 39 -8.40 2.64 -16.82
C CYS A 39 -9.47 2.77 -17.92
N PRO A 40 -10.74 2.38 -17.65
CA PRO A 40 -11.81 2.48 -18.66
C PRO A 40 -12.18 3.94 -19.01
N GLU A 41 -11.71 4.90 -18.23
CA GLU A 41 -11.97 6.34 -18.42
C GLU A 41 -10.88 7.03 -19.27
N LYS A 42 -9.95 6.25 -19.87
CA LYS A 42 -8.88 6.76 -20.74
C LYS A 42 -8.01 7.82 -20.05
N THR A 43 -7.55 7.48 -18.85
CA THR A 43 -6.71 8.39 -18.03
C THR A 43 -5.46 8.81 -18.77
N ALA A 44 -4.79 7.87 -19.46
CA ALA A 44 -3.55 8.15 -20.16
C ALA A 44 -3.75 9.22 -21.24
N GLU A 45 -4.75 9.06 -22.11
CA GLU A 45 -5.03 10.01 -23.18
C GLU A 45 -5.38 11.40 -22.64
N PHE A 46 -6.12 11.45 -21.54
CA PHE A 46 -6.45 12.72 -20.90
C PHE A 46 -5.21 13.42 -20.36
N VAL A 47 -4.37 12.68 -19.60
CA VAL A 47 -3.18 13.26 -18.96
C VAL A 47 -2.15 13.69 -20.01
N GLU A 48 -1.86 12.86 -21.00
CA GLU A 48 -0.93 13.19 -22.09
C GLU A 48 -1.37 14.42 -22.89
N ALA A 49 -2.68 14.61 -23.09
CA ALA A 49 -3.22 15.75 -23.83
C ALA A 49 -3.26 17.05 -23.00
N THR A 50 -3.43 16.95 -21.68
CA THR A 50 -3.70 18.12 -20.81
C THR A 50 -2.49 18.54 -19.98
N TYR A 51 -1.66 17.59 -19.56
CA TYR A 51 -0.55 17.79 -18.63
C TYR A 51 0.75 17.14 -19.17
N PRO A 52 1.39 17.76 -20.18
CA PRO A 52 2.59 17.20 -20.81
C PRO A 52 3.78 17.05 -19.86
N ASP A 53 3.77 17.77 -18.73
CA ASP A 53 4.80 17.67 -17.68
C ASP A 53 4.61 16.43 -16.78
N ALA A 54 3.46 15.77 -16.83
CA ALA A 54 3.24 14.51 -16.11
C ALA A 54 3.69 13.33 -16.97
N ARG A 55 4.49 12.45 -16.38
CA ARG A 55 4.87 11.18 -17.02
C ARG A 55 3.72 10.17 -16.87
N VAL A 56 3.29 9.57 -17.96
CA VAL A 56 2.25 8.53 -17.96
C VAL A 56 2.86 7.15 -18.10
N VAL A 57 2.46 6.22 -17.24
CA VAL A 57 2.80 4.80 -17.30
C VAL A 57 1.53 4.00 -17.57
N LYS A 58 1.44 3.40 -18.76
CA LYS A 58 0.30 2.57 -19.16
C LYS A 58 0.52 1.12 -18.76
N VAL A 59 -0.41 0.55 -18.02
CA VAL A 59 -0.40 -0.87 -17.60
C VAL A 59 -1.67 -1.52 -18.14
N GLU A 60 -1.54 -2.29 -19.19
CA GLU A 60 -2.65 -2.89 -19.94
C GLU A 60 -3.02 -4.29 -19.44
N ASN A 61 -4.21 -4.78 -19.86
CA ASN A 61 -4.72 -6.13 -19.56
C ASN A 61 -4.84 -6.39 -18.04
N ARG A 62 -5.38 -5.41 -17.33
CA ARG A 62 -5.60 -5.47 -15.87
C ARG A 62 -7.09 -5.25 -15.55
N PRO A 63 -7.96 -6.25 -15.76
CA PRO A 63 -9.41 -6.09 -15.55
C PRO A 63 -9.74 -5.72 -14.11
N HIS A 64 -8.94 -6.18 -13.15
CA HIS A 64 -9.10 -5.87 -11.73
C HIS A 64 -8.01 -4.95 -11.22
N PHE A 65 -8.39 -4.04 -10.33
CA PHE A 65 -7.49 -3.08 -9.74
C PHE A 65 -6.61 -3.72 -8.66
N ASN A 66 -5.31 -3.51 -8.78
CA ASN A 66 -4.31 -3.84 -7.77
C ASN A 66 -3.44 -2.61 -7.53
N ASN A 67 -3.76 -1.88 -6.45
CA ASN A 67 -3.07 -0.63 -6.09
C ASN A 67 -1.55 -0.83 -5.96
N TRP A 68 -1.14 -1.94 -5.34
CA TRP A 68 0.27 -2.20 -5.04
C TRP A 68 1.07 -2.52 -6.30
N ALA A 69 0.53 -3.35 -7.19
CA ALA A 69 1.13 -3.61 -8.50
C ALA A 69 1.22 -2.34 -9.36
N ALA A 70 0.18 -1.47 -9.30
CA ALA A 70 0.18 -0.20 -10.01
C ALA A 70 1.25 0.75 -9.46
N ARG A 71 1.36 0.92 -8.13
CA ARG A 71 2.41 1.73 -7.48
C ARG A 71 3.80 1.20 -7.80
N ASN A 72 4.01 -0.11 -7.76
CA ASN A 72 5.27 -0.75 -8.18
C ASN A 72 5.62 -0.43 -9.64
N SER A 73 4.61 -0.40 -10.53
CA SER A 73 4.82 -0.04 -11.93
C SER A 73 5.25 1.41 -12.10
N GLY A 74 4.62 2.35 -11.37
CA GLY A 74 5.01 3.76 -11.38
C GLY A 74 6.41 3.98 -10.80
N ALA A 75 6.72 3.36 -9.67
CA ALA A 75 8.01 3.50 -9.00
C ALA A 75 9.22 3.09 -9.88
N LYS A 76 9.03 2.14 -10.81
CA LYS A 76 10.08 1.74 -11.76
C LYS A 76 10.48 2.84 -12.75
N HIS A 77 9.63 3.86 -12.92
CA HIS A 77 9.86 4.98 -13.81
C HIS A 77 10.26 6.26 -13.05
N ALA A 78 10.39 6.16 -11.73
CA ALA A 78 10.77 7.26 -10.87
C ALA A 78 12.28 7.52 -10.95
N GLU A 79 12.64 8.80 -11.05
CA GLU A 79 14.03 9.28 -11.08
C GLU A 79 14.44 9.95 -9.76
N GLY A 80 13.46 10.39 -8.97
CA GLY A 80 13.66 11.04 -7.68
C GLY A 80 14.28 10.13 -6.62
N GLN A 81 14.96 10.74 -5.68
CA GLN A 81 15.55 10.02 -4.53
C GLN A 81 14.47 9.60 -3.53
N ILE A 82 13.34 10.31 -3.51
CA ILE A 82 12.22 10.04 -2.61
C ILE A 82 11.00 9.70 -3.46
N LEU A 83 10.31 8.63 -3.09
CA LEU A 83 9.04 8.21 -3.65
C LEU A 83 7.92 8.71 -2.74
N ALA A 84 6.98 9.47 -3.28
CA ALA A 84 5.74 9.87 -2.62
C ALA A 84 4.56 9.19 -3.31
N PHE A 85 4.00 8.18 -2.67
CA PHE A 85 2.81 7.48 -3.15
C PHE A 85 1.56 8.20 -2.66
N LEU A 86 0.75 8.68 -3.60
CA LEU A 86 -0.48 9.42 -3.35
C LEU A 86 -1.64 8.76 -4.07
N ASP A 87 -2.81 8.72 -3.43
CA ASP A 87 -4.03 8.30 -4.09
C ASP A 87 -4.58 9.44 -4.98
N ALA A 88 -5.31 9.11 -6.03
CA ALA A 88 -5.82 10.07 -7.02
C ALA A 88 -6.87 11.05 -6.45
N ASP A 89 -7.32 10.85 -5.22
CA ASP A 89 -8.30 11.66 -4.51
C ASP A 89 -7.69 12.58 -3.43
N VAL A 90 -6.35 12.68 -3.37
CA VAL A 90 -5.62 13.50 -2.40
C VAL A 90 -5.34 14.88 -3.00
N ILE A 91 -5.74 15.95 -2.32
CA ILE A 91 -5.42 17.33 -2.68
C ILE A 91 -4.27 17.81 -1.79
N LEU A 92 -3.13 18.14 -2.39
CA LEU A 92 -1.96 18.61 -1.66
C LEU A 92 -2.05 20.11 -1.39
N SER A 93 -1.53 20.49 -0.23
CA SER A 93 -1.21 21.90 0.06
C SER A 93 0.17 22.26 -0.51
N ASP A 94 0.43 23.57 -0.61
CA ASP A 94 1.76 24.07 -0.92
C ASP A 94 2.79 23.60 0.12
N GLY A 95 4.04 23.42 -0.31
CA GLY A 95 5.15 23.04 0.56
C GLY A 95 5.27 21.54 0.86
N PHE A 96 4.43 20.67 0.26
CA PHE A 96 4.53 19.22 0.46
C PHE A 96 5.91 18.69 0.05
N SER A 97 6.36 18.97 -1.17
CA SER A 97 7.64 18.45 -1.67
C SER A 97 8.85 19.00 -0.92
N GLU A 98 8.77 20.27 -0.50
CA GLU A 98 9.83 20.93 0.26
C GLU A 98 9.97 20.27 1.64
N TRP A 99 8.84 20.07 2.32
CA TRP A 99 8.84 19.35 3.61
C TRP A 99 9.38 17.93 3.45
N VAL A 100 8.92 17.20 2.45
CA VAL A 100 9.35 15.83 2.14
C VAL A 100 10.85 15.80 1.87
N GLY A 101 11.36 16.67 1.00
CA GLY A 101 12.78 16.74 0.66
C GLY A 101 13.69 17.12 1.84
N ALA A 102 13.16 17.85 2.83
CA ALA A 102 13.88 18.25 4.03
C ALA A 102 13.85 17.21 5.16
N ASN A 103 12.80 16.39 5.26
CA ASN A 103 12.55 15.55 6.43
C ASN A 103 12.63 14.05 6.15
N ILE A 104 12.51 13.61 4.88
CA ILE A 104 12.53 12.20 4.54
C ILE A 104 13.90 11.81 3.96
N GLY A 105 14.51 10.82 4.59
CA GLY A 105 15.79 10.25 4.20
C GLY A 105 15.75 8.72 4.20
N ARG A 106 16.95 8.10 4.16
CA ARG A 106 17.07 6.63 4.10
C ARG A 106 16.59 5.91 5.36
N ASN A 107 16.56 6.59 6.50
CA ASN A 107 16.28 5.97 7.80
C ASN A 107 14.87 6.25 8.32
N ASN A 108 14.02 6.88 7.51
CA ASN A 108 12.65 7.14 7.91
C ASN A 108 11.65 7.00 6.76
N VAL A 109 10.39 6.80 7.13
CA VAL A 109 9.22 6.74 6.23
C VAL A 109 8.17 7.70 6.75
N GLY A 110 7.68 8.58 5.87
CA GLY A 110 6.63 9.53 6.19
C GLY A 110 5.24 8.91 6.04
N LYS A 111 4.38 9.15 7.03
CA LYS A 111 2.96 8.76 7.02
C LYS A 111 2.11 9.90 7.54
N MET A 112 0.89 10.01 7.01
CA MET A 112 -0.11 10.92 7.58
C MET A 112 -0.59 10.41 8.94
N PRO A 113 -0.96 11.31 9.88
CA PRO A 113 -1.43 10.93 11.21
C PRO A 113 -2.76 10.20 11.14
N SER A 114 -2.89 9.11 11.89
CA SER A 114 -4.14 8.35 12.00
C SER A 114 -5.30 9.17 12.59
N ALA A 115 -5.00 10.23 13.35
CA ALA A 115 -5.98 11.08 13.99
C ALA A 115 -6.73 12.00 13.02
N MET A 116 -6.21 12.29 11.82
CA MET A 116 -6.97 12.99 10.79
C MET A 116 -8.29 12.27 10.48
N SER A 117 -8.29 10.95 10.56
CA SER A 117 -9.49 10.13 10.35
C SER A 117 -10.53 10.29 11.47
N GLN A 118 -10.14 10.78 12.67
CA GLN A 118 -11.04 10.91 13.82
C GLN A 118 -11.74 12.26 13.89
N LYS A 119 -11.14 13.34 13.38
CA LYS A 119 -11.75 14.69 13.38
C LYS A 119 -12.94 14.77 12.40
N THR A 120 -12.80 14.14 11.24
CA THR A 120 -13.89 14.04 10.23
C THR A 120 -15.06 13.18 10.70
N HIS A 121 -14.87 12.29 11.68
CA HIS A 121 -15.93 11.45 12.23
C HIS A 121 -16.83 12.14 13.25
N ARG A 122 -16.39 13.27 13.86
CA ARG A 122 -17.14 13.91 14.95
C ARG A 122 -18.18 14.93 14.49
N ASP A 123 -18.02 15.55 13.34
CA ASP A 123 -18.84 16.66 12.92
C ASP A 123 -19.89 16.35 11.84
N GLU A 124 -19.82 15.18 11.21
CA GLU A 124 -20.85 14.76 10.25
C GLU A 124 -21.26 13.31 10.47
N LYS A 125 -22.57 13.08 10.44
CA LYS A 125 -23.20 11.76 10.40
C LYS A 125 -22.87 10.97 9.10
N LEU A 126 -21.70 11.19 8.52
CA LEU A 126 -21.15 10.47 7.38
C LEU A 126 -20.32 9.30 7.91
N SER A 127 -21.02 8.31 8.38
CA SER A 127 -20.54 7.19 9.17
C SER A 127 -19.63 6.19 8.43
N GLU A 128 -19.24 6.37 7.17
CA GLU A 128 -18.61 5.29 6.42
C GLU A 128 -17.37 5.68 5.58
N ALA A 129 -17.07 6.96 5.42
CA ALA A 129 -15.92 7.40 4.67
C ALA A 129 -14.89 8.05 5.58
N SER A 130 -14.22 7.26 6.41
CA SER A 130 -13.00 7.77 7.03
C SER A 130 -11.99 8.02 5.91
N ASN A 131 -11.68 9.28 5.66
CA ASN A 131 -10.58 9.68 4.81
C ASN A 131 -9.26 9.33 5.51
N LYS A 132 -9.02 8.05 5.60
CA LYS A 132 -7.75 7.54 6.07
C LYS A 132 -6.75 7.79 4.95
N LEU A 133 -5.91 8.80 5.13
CA LEU A 133 -4.77 9.06 4.27
C LEU A 133 -3.64 8.04 4.49
N GLU A 134 -3.99 6.83 4.90
CA GLU A 134 -3.04 5.72 5.10
C GLU A 134 -2.33 5.34 3.81
N GLY A 135 -2.97 5.62 2.65
CA GLY A 135 -2.39 5.45 1.34
C GLY A 135 -1.30 6.47 0.99
N VAL A 136 -1.20 7.59 1.72
CA VAL A 136 -0.11 8.55 1.57
C VAL A 136 1.13 8.02 2.29
N GLN A 137 2.12 7.60 1.52
CA GLN A 137 3.39 7.08 2.02
C GLN A 137 4.56 7.70 1.29
N VAL A 138 5.54 8.16 2.05
CA VAL A 138 6.74 8.81 1.49
C VAL A 138 7.98 8.14 2.04
N MET A 139 8.86 7.67 1.16
CA MET A 139 10.07 6.95 1.56
C MET A 139 11.21 7.10 0.58
N HIS A 140 12.42 6.88 1.03
CA HIS A 140 13.59 6.88 0.16
C HIS A 140 13.52 5.71 -0.85
N ARG A 141 13.81 6.00 -2.13
CA ARG A 141 13.71 5.03 -3.23
C ARG A 141 14.54 3.77 -2.96
N ASP A 142 15.79 3.92 -2.49
CA ASP A 142 16.65 2.77 -2.20
C ASP A 142 16.02 1.81 -1.19
N ARG A 143 15.30 2.32 -0.18
CA ARG A 143 14.62 1.46 0.80
C ARG A 143 13.45 0.71 0.20
N PHE A 144 12.68 1.39 -0.65
CA PHE A 144 11.62 0.76 -1.42
C PHE A 144 12.14 -0.35 -2.33
N GLU A 145 13.22 -0.09 -3.06
CA GLU A 145 13.86 -1.05 -3.97
C GLU A 145 14.49 -2.22 -3.21
N GLN A 146 15.15 -1.96 -2.08
CA GLN A 146 15.75 -2.98 -1.21
C GLN A 146 14.72 -4.01 -0.73
N LEU A 147 13.49 -3.56 -0.45
CA LEU A 147 12.37 -4.44 -0.07
C LEU A 147 11.65 -5.08 -1.26
N GLY A 148 12.06 -4.79 -2.50
CA GLY A 148 11.40 -5.27 -3.71
C GLY A 148 10.03 -4.64 -3.96
N GLY A 149 9.75 -3.48 -3.38
CA GLY A 149 8.51 -2.74 -3.52
C GLY A 149 7.37 -3.24 -2.63
N TYR A 150 6.15 -2.82 -2.97
CA TYR A 150 4.93 -3.32 -2.32
C TYR A 150 4.68 -4.80 -2.62
N ASP A 151 4.12 -5.50 -1.66
CA ASP A 151 3.65 -6.88 -1.86
C ASP A 151 2.31 -6.89 -2.61
N ASP A 152 2.34 -7.17 -3.89
CA ASP A 152 1.19 -7.16 -4.79
C ASP A 152 0.23 -8.35 -4.64
N LEU A 153 0.55 -9.31 -3.77
CA LEU A 153 -0.39 -10.34 -3.33
C LEU A 153 -1.47 -9.79 -2.40
N LEU A 154 -1.22 -8.65 -1.73
CA LEU A 154 -2.18 -7.95 -0.87
C LEU A 154 -3.20 -7.18 -1.72
N GLN A 155 -4.06 -7.90 -2.45
CA GLN A 155 -5.05 -7.32 -3.35
C GLN A 155 -6.34 -6.95 -2.64
N GLY A 156 -7.00 -5.91 -3.15
CA GLY A 156 -8.31 -5.46 -2.68
C GLY A 156 -8.26 -4.43 -1.58
N TRP A 157 -9.40 -3.78 -1.37
CA TRP A 157 -9.52 -2.71 -0.39
C TRP A 157 -9.43 -3.28 1.04
N GLY A 158 -8.62 -2.66 1.87
CA GLY A 158 -8.40 -3.10 3.26
C GLY A 158 -7.42 -4.28 3.43
N ALA A 159 -6.75 -4.74 2.36
CA ALA A 159 -5.75 -5.81 2.46
C ALA A 159 -4.49 -5.41 3.26
N GLY A 160 -4.23 -4.10 3.42
CA GLY A 160 -3.19 -3.57 4.30
C GLY A 160 -1.78 -3.63 3.73
N GLY A 161 -1.60 -3.44 2.42
CA GLY A 161 -0.29 -3.40 1.80
C GLY A 161 0.55 -2.18 2.18
N ASP A 162 -0.10 -1.07 2.53
CA ASP A 162 0.51 0.11 3.14
C ASP A 162 1.12 -0.22 4.51
N MET A 163 0.35 -0.90 5.35
CA MET A 163 0.84 -1.37 6.66
C MET A 163 1.94 -2.42 6.52
N ASP A 164 1.85 -3.30 5.52
CA ASP A 164 2.89 -4.28 5.23
C ASP A 164 4.22 -3.63 4.88
N MET A 165 4.20 -2.61 4.05
CA MET A 165 5.39 -1.84 3.67
C MET A 165 6.04 -1.20 4.91
N VAL A 166 5.24 -0.57 5.76
CA VAL A 166 5.75 0.06 6.99
C VAL A 166 6.31 -0.99 7.96
N ASP A 167 5.61 -2.12 8.16
CA ASP A 167 6.09 -3.21 9.02
C ASP A 167 7.46 -3.74 8.53
N ARG A 168 7.63 -3.93 7.19
CA ARG A 168 8.91 -4.38 6.61
C ARG A 168 10.02 -3.32 6.70
N LEU A 169 9.68 -2.05 6.49
CA LEU A 169 10.63 -0.94 6.70
C LEU A 169 11.09 -0.88 8.15
N SER A 170 10.17 -0.99 9.12
CA SER A 170 10.50 -0.99 10.54
C SER A 170 11.36 -2.19 10.96
N MET A 171 11.18 -3.35 10.33
CA MET A 171 12.07 -4.51 10.54
C MET A 171 13.50 -4.26 10.03
N ASN A 172 13.68 -3.27 9.14
CA ASN A 172 14.97 -2.83 8.60
C ASN A 172 15.43 -1.50 9.24
N GLU A 173 15.01 -1.23 10.48
CA GLU A 173 15.42 -0.07 11.30
C GLU A 173 15.06 1.28 10.66
N VAL A 174 14.00 1.32 9.84
CA VAL A 174 13.45 2.56 9.27
C VAL A 174 12.37 3.08 10.21
N GLU A 175 12.55 4.30 10.71
CA GLU A 175 11.63 4.95 11.63
C GLU A 175 10.40 5.51 10.92
N VAL A 176 9.25 5.50 11.59
CA VAL A 176 8.03 6.12 11.09
C VAL A 176 7.95 7.57 11.57
N VAL A 177 7.93 8.50 10.62
CA VAL A 177 7.75 9.93 10.88
C VAL A 177 6.31 10.32 10.55
N THR A 178 5.64 10.95 11.50
CA THR A 178 4.32 11.52 11.28
C THR A 178 4.45 12.84 10.51
N MET A 179 3.84 12.91 9.35
CA MET A 179 3.81 14.11 8.50
C MET A 179 2.81 15.13 9.05
N PRO A 180 3.08 16.44 8.92
CA PRO A 180 2.11 17.48 9.29
C PRO A 180 0.79 17.33 8.51
N GLU A 181 -0.34 17.47 9.21
CA GLU A 181 -1.68 17.43 8.59
C GLU A 181 -1.85 18.52 7.53
N THR A 182 -1.15 19.64 7.70
CA THR A 182 -1.21 20.79 6.80
C THR A 182 -0.64 20.56 5.41
N LEU A 183 0.04 19.45 5.18
CA LEU A 183 0.58 19.08 3.86
C LEU A 183 -0.47 18.52 2.91
N VAL A 184 -1.64 18.14 3.42
CA VAL A 184 -2.79 17.71 2.64
C VAL A 184 -3.97 18.59 2.98
N GLU A 185 -4.54 19.23 1.97
CA GLU A 185 -5.70 20.10 2.15
C GLU A 185 -6.93 19.24 2.50
N HIS A 186 -7.23 18.27 1.67
CA HIS A 186 -8.30 17.30 1.91
C HIS A 186 -8.15 16.07 0.99
N SER A 187 -9.01 15.08 1.18
CA SER A 187 -9.21 13.96 0.26
C SER A 187 -10.65 13.99 -0.25
N ILE A 188 -10.83 13.77 -1.55
CA ILE A 188 -12.15 13.77 -2.20
C ILE A 188 -12.94 12.55 -1.70
N GLN A 189 -14.15 12.80 -1.21
CA GLN A 189 -15.02 11.76 -0.65
C GLN A 189 -15.58 10.88 -1.76
N HIS A 190 -15.63 9.57 -1.50
CA HIS A 190 -16.29 8.61 -2.39
C HIS A 190 -16.86 7.41 -1.63
N SER A 191 -17.88 6.78 -2.19
CA SER A 191 -18.60 5.68 -1.56
C SER A 191 -17.77 4.39 -1.49
N MET A 192 -18.18 3.44 -0.62
CA MET A 192 -17.59 2.11 -0.56
C MET A 192 -17.80 1.31 -1.86
N GLU A 193 -18.92 1.54 -2.55
CA GLU A 193 -19.18 0.92 -3.85
C GLU A 193 -18.15 1.38 -4.88
N GLU A 194 -17.87 2.68 -4.95
CA GLU A 194 -16.84 3.22 -5.82
C GLU A 194 -15.45 2.69 -5.47
N ARG A 195 -15.12 2.53 -4.16
CA ARG A 195 -13.83 1.99 -3.70
C ARG A 195 -13.58 0.57 -4.19
N THR A 196 -14.63 -0.25 -4.22
CA THR A 196 -14.50 -1.67 -4.56
C THR A 196 -14.87 -2.01 -5.99
N LYS A 197 -15.35 -1.03 -6.78
CA LYS A 197 -15.91 -1.21 -8.12
C LYS A 197 -15.02 -2.07 -9.04
N TYR A 198 -13.73 -1.84 -9.03
CA TYR A 198 -12.76 -2.51 -9.91
C TYR A 198 -11.97 -3.62 -9.21
N HIS A 199 -12.20 -3.89 -7.93
CA HIS A 199 -11.54 -5.01 -7.25
C HIS A 199 -12.18 -6.36 -7.64
N GLN A 200 -11.36 -7.40 -7.71
CA GLN A 200 -11.83 -8.77 -7.97
C GLN A 200 -12.73 -9.26 -6.85
N ASN A 201 -12.32 -9.09 -5.60
CA ASN A 201 -13.15 -9.37 -4.43
C ASN A 201 -13.72 -8.06 -3.88
N LYS A 202 -15.04 -7.98 -3.82
CA LYS A 202 -15.76 -6.81 -3.32
C LYS A 202 -16.09 -6.87 -1.82
N SER A 203 -15.87 -8.03 -1.19
CA SER A 203 -16.06 -8.20 0.25
C SER A 203 -14.86 -7.63 1.00
N THR A 204 -15.02 -6.44 1.57
CA THR A 204 -13.96 -5.76 2.33
C THR A 204 -13.59 -6.53 3.60
N SER A 205 -14.56 -7.15 4.28
CA SER A 205 -14.31 -7.97 5.47
C SER A 205 -13.47 -9.21 5.15
N HIS A 206 -13.79 -9.91 4.04
CA HIS A 206 -12.99 -11.05 3.61
C HIS A 206 -11.58 -10.63 3.21
N THR A 207 -11.47 -9.57 2.40
CA THR A 207 -10.16 -9.04 1.97
C THR A 207 -9.30 -8.61 3.16
N HIS A 208 -9.91 -7.94 4.14
CA HIS A 208 -9.23 -7.53 5.37
C HIS A 208 -8.73 -8.75 6.17
N LEU A 209 -9.57 -9.78 6.35
CA LEU A 209 -9.20 -10.98 7.07
C LEU A 209 -8.04 -11.74 6.38
N VAL A 210 -8.11 -11.91 5.05
CA VAL A 210 -7.00 -12.49 4.27
C VAL A 210 -5.72 -11.66 4.45
N GLY A 211 -5.82 -10.34 4.34
CA GLY A 211 -4.69 -9.43 4.48
C GLY A 211 -4.02 -9.53 5.85
N ILE A 212 -4.79 -9.55 6.94
CA ILE A 212 -4.25 -9.69 8.29
C ILE A 212 -3.58 -11.05 8.47
N LEU A 213 -4.25 -12.15 8.10
CA LEU A 213 -3.71 -13.51 8.21
C LEU A 213 -2.40 -13.64 7.46
N TYR A 214 -2.39 -13.23 6.19
CA TYR A 214 -1.21 -13.30 5.34
C TYR A 214 -0.07 -12.43 5.89
N ARG A 215 -0.33 -11.13 6.14
CA ARG A 215 0.70 -10.20 6.60
C ARG A 215 1.33 -10.62 7.93
N LYS A 216 0.50 -10.96 8.94
CA LYS A 216 1.03 -11.36 10.26
C LYS A 216 1.83 -12.65 10.20
N SER A 217 1.39 -13.64 9.43
CA SER A 217 2.13 -14.88 9.23
C SER A 217 3.43 -14.64 8.46
N LYS A 218 3.40 -13.83 7.40
CA LYS A 218 4.58 -13.44 6.63
C LYS A 218 5.63 -12.77 7.52
N LEU A 219 5.24 -11.76 8.29
CA LEU A 219 6.14 -11.04 9.17
C LEU A 219 6.72 -11.94 10.28
N ALA A 220 5.94 -12.88 10.80
CA ALA A 220 6.44 -13.85 11.77
C ALA A 220 7.54 -14.74 11.17
N LEU A 221 7.33 -15.23 9.94
CA LEU A 221 8.33 -16.04 9.22
C LEU A 221 9.58 -15.21 8.87
N MET A 222 9.40 -13.98 8.41
CA MET A 222 10.52 -13.08 8.11
C MET A 222 11.39 -12.82 9.33
N ARG A 223 10.78 -12.60 10.51
CA ARG A 223 11.52 -12.46 11.77
C ARG A 223 12.24 -13.75 12.15
N LEU A 224 11.57 -14.90 12.01
CA LEU A 224 12.14 -16.20 12.33
C LEU A 224 13.39 -16.50 11.48
N PHE A 225 13.33 -16.21 10.18
CA PHE A 225 14.41 -16.48 9.24
C PHE A 225 15.36 -15.30 9.05
N ASN A 226 15.05 -14.15 9.60
CA ASN A 226 15.78 -12.90 9.40
C ASN A 226 16.03 -12.57 7.92
N LYS A 227 15.02 -12.79 7.08
CA LYS A 227 15.06 -12.53 5.64
C LYS A 227 13.68 -12.30 5.04
N GLU A 228 13.64 -11.66 3.86
CA GLU A 228 12.43 -11.61 3.03
C GLU A 228 12.06 -13.00 2.52
N LEU A 229 10.75 -13.28 2.43
CA LEU A 229 10.26 -14.53 1.87
C LEU A 229 10.31 -14.50 0.33
N ALA A 230 10.72 -15.61 -0.24
CA ALA A 230 10.65 -15.82 -1.69
C ALA A 230 9.20 -15.72 -2.20
N LEU A 231 9.04 -15.34 -3.47
CA LEU A 231 7.71 -15.16 -4.07
C LEU A 231 6.83 -16.42 -3.97
N GLU A 232 7.41 -17.59 -4.16
CA GLU A 232 6.66 -18.86 -4.10
C GLU A 232 6.17 -19.16 -2.68
N ASP A 233 6.98 -18.87 -1.65
CA ASP A 233 6.57 -19.00 -0.25
C ASP A 233 5.46 -18.00 0.09
N ARG A 234 5.57 -16.77 -0.42
CA ARG A 234 4.52 -15.75 -0.26
C ARG A 234 3.21 -16.17 -0.90
N LYS A 235 3.24 -16.70 -2.12
CA LYS A 235 2.05 -17.22 -2.82
C LYS A 235 1.40 -18.37 -2.06
N ARG A 236 2.22 -19.32 -1.57
CA ARG A 236 1.73 -20.46 -0.77
C ARG A 236 1.06 -19.95 0.50
N LEU A 237 1.70 -19.06 1.23
CA LEU A 237 1.16 -18.47 2.45
C LEU A 237 -0.13 -17.69 2.20
N HIS A 238 -0.19 -16.91 1.13
CA HIS A 238 -1.38 -16.18 0.73
C HIS A 238 -2.55 -17.13 0.40
N GLY A 239 -2.29 -18.24 -0.28
CA GLY A 239 -3.28 -19.29 -0.52
C GLY A 239 -3.82 -19.90 0.78
N LEU A 240 -2.96 -20.15 1.77
CA LEU A 240 -3.39 -20.61 3.10
C LEU A 240 -4.27 -19.57 3.81
N ALA A 241 -3.90 -18.29 3.73
CA ALA A 241 -4.69 -17.20 4.30
C ALA A 241 -6.08 -17.08 3.66
N ILE A 242 -6.19 -17.21 2.33
CA ILE A 242 -7.47 -17.25 1.61
C ILE A 242 -8.33 -18.43 2.10
N ASN A 243 -7.74 -19.63 2.19
CA ASN A 243 -8.47 -20.81 2.65
C ASN A 243 -8.98 -20.65 4.08
N ALA A 244 -8.15 -20.12 4.99
CA ALA A 244 -8.51 -19.87 6.37
C ALA A 244 -9.62 -18.80 6.50
N ALA A 245 -9.57 -17.74 5.69
CA ALA A 245 -10.60 -16.71 5.67
C ALA A 245 -11.94 -17.20 5.08
N THR A 246 -11.87 -18.12 4.10
CA THR A 246 -13.07 -18.69 3.46
C THR A 246 -13.74 -19.75 4.32
N ARG A 247 -12.95 -20.49 5.11
CA ARG A 247 -13.44 -21.56 5.99
C ARG A 247 -12.93 -21.35 7.42
N PRO A 248 -13.56 -20.45 8.18
CA PRO A 248 -13.17 -20.17 9.57
C PRO A 248 -13.22 -21.46 10.42
N THR A 249 -12.23 -21.61 11.28
CA THR A 249 -12.07 -22.80 12.14
C THR A 249 -12.95 -22.77 13.39
N GLY A 250 -13.54 -21.61 13.71
CA GLY A 250 -14.45 -21.43 14.83
C GLY A 250 -15.52 -20.39 14.52
N LYS A 251 -16.50 -20.25 15.41
CA LYS A 251 -17.61 -19.29 15.24
C LYS A 251 -17.11 -17.86 15.06
N ASN A 252 -16.11 -17.48 15.83
CA ASN A 252 -15.53 -16.12 15.84
C ASN A 252 -14.01 -16.15 15.73
N SER A 253 -13.43 -17.16 15.09
CA SER A 253 -11.98 -17.29 14.95
C SER A 253 -11.60 -18.08 13.72
N THR A 254 -10.45 -17.73 13.19
CA THR A 254 -9.75 -18.52 12.17
C THR A 254 -8.26 -18.46 12.38
N HIS A 255 -7.52 -19.41 11.80
CA HIS A 255 -6.07 -19.41 11.90
C HIS A 255 -5.38 -19.94 10.64
N VAL A 256 -4.15 -19.52 10.46
CA VAL A 256 -3.17 -20.10 9.54
C VAL A 256 -2.15 -20.85 10.37
N GLU A 257 -1.95 -22.10 10.07
CA GLU A 257 -0.93 -22.93 10.66
C GLU A 257 0.13 -23.29 9.63
N LEU A 258 1.38 -23.12 9.98
CA LEU A 258 2.54 -23.39 9.15
C LEU A 258 3.51 -24.28 9.93
N LEU A 259 3.86 -25.40 9.35
CA LEU A 259 5.00 -26.19 9.78
C LEU A 259 6.23 -25.69 9.04
N VAL A 260 7.20 -25.21 9.79
CA VAL A 260 8.48 -24.74 9.27
C VAL A 260 9.53 -25.78 9.61
N THR A 261 10.01 -26.48 8.60
CA THR A 261 11.16 -27.39 8.77
C THR A 261 12.41 -26.52 8.73
N SER A 262 13.17 -26.51 9.81
CA SER A 262 14.52 -25.95 9.79
C SER A 262 15.48 -26.88 9.06
N GLU A 263 16.54 -26.30 8.52
CA GLU A 263 17.59 -27.04 7.80
C GLU A 263 18.06 -28.24 8.60
N GLU A 264 18.36 -29.35 7.89
CA GLU A 264 19.03 -30.50 8.47
C GLU A 264 20.37 -30.01 9.05
N ILE A 265 20.62 -30.30 10.31
CA ILE A 265 21.92 -30.01 10.91
C ILE A 265 22.92 -31.02 10.30
N PRO A 266 23.90 -30.56 9.50
CA PRO A 266 24.84 -31.44 8.83
C PRO A 266 25.54 -32.38 9.87
N GLY A 267 25.43 -33.68 9.66
CA GLY A 267 26.05 -34.67 10.54
C GLY A 267 25.23 -35.04 11.77
N ALA A 268 24.01 -34.55 11.95
CA ALA A 268 23.10 -34.97 13.00
C ALA A 268 21.83 -35.59 12.41
N ASN A 269 21.31 -36.65 13.00
CA ASN A 269 20.04 -37.28 12.60
C ASN A 269 18.82 -36.56 13.17
N TYR A 270 18.88 -35.21 13.29
CA TYR A 270 17.81 -34.40 13.86
C TYR A 270 17.25 -33.42 12.84
N LYS A 271 15.93 -33.34 12.80
CA LYS A 271 15.18 -32.26 12.18
C LYS A 271 14.54 -31.44 13.28
N THR A 272 14.69 -30.12 13.23
CA THR A 272 13.90 -29.26 14.06
C THR A 272 12.71 -28.76 13.27
N GLU A 273 11.50 -28.97 13.78
CA GLU A 273 10.27 -28.47 13.21
C GLU A 273 9.75 -27.35 14.13
N GLN A 274 9.44 -26.21 13.53
CA GLN A 274 8.80 -25.13 14.25
C GLN A 274 7.40 -24.91 13.67
N LYS A 275 6.42 -24.74 14.56
CA LYS A 275 5.05 -24.50 14.19
C LYS A 275 4.74 -23.02 14.39
N VAL A 276 4.42 -22.32 13.31
CA VAL A 276 3.96 -20.93 13.36
C VAL A 276 2.44 -20.92 13.19
N ILE A 277 1.73 -20.39 14.19
CA ILE A 277 0.27 -20.27 14.17
C ILE A 277 -0.09 -18.80 14.27
N THR A 278 -0.83 -18.30 13.27
CA THR A 278 -1.45 -16.98 13.32
C THR A 278 -2.95 -17.15 13.50
N THR A 279 -3.47 -16.81 14.68
CA THR A 279 -4.90 -16.86 15.00
C THR A 279 -5.48 -15.47 15.02
N ILE A 280 -6.67 -15.30 14.43
CA ILE A 280 -7.47 -14.08 14.51
C ILE A 280 -8.81 -14.43 15.16
N THR A 281 -9.17 -13.63 16.16
CA THR A 281 -10.45 -13.71 16.85
C THR A 281 -11.18 -12.39 16.64
N TRP A 282 -12.49 -12.42 16.40
CA TRP A 282 -13.32 -11.21 16.30
C TRP A 282 -14.51 -11.31 17.26
N GLN A 283 -14.92 -10.14 17.75
CA GLN A 283 -16.17 -10.01 18.53
C GLN A 283 -17.36 -9.92 17.57
N GLN A 284 -18.48 -10.47 17.97
CA GLN A 284 -19.76 -10.33 17.24
C GLN A 284 -20.35 -8.96 17.44
#